data_dddd4eabbd4f3c50876dfb303f7cf83b
#
_entry.id   dddd4eabbd4f3c50876dfb303f7cf83b
#
_cell.length_a   1.000
_cell.length_b   1.000
_cell.length_c   1.000
_cell.angle_alpha   90.00
_cell.angle_beta   90.00
_cell.angle_gamma   90.00
#
_symmetry.space_group_name_H-M   'P 1'
#
loop_
_entity.id
_entity.type
_entity.pdbx_description
1 polymer ?
#
loop_
_entity_poly.entity_id
_entity_poly.type
_entity_poly.pdbx_seq_one_letter_code
_entity_poly.pdbx_strand_id
1 'polypeptide(L)'
;MSASASRLPGGCRHPEWQIHWEQIYADRDPAVVSWYQAHPEHSLSLIDDTGIGSTARILDVGGGASKLVDHLLTAGYRNLTVLDIAAISIERARLRLGERAKQVNWLVGDVTNFTTPQPFDVWHDRAVFHFLTNEQDRAFYVESMLNALTRGGQAIIATFSDSGPSQCNGLEVVRYSPAE
;
A
#
# COMPACT_ATOMS: atom_id res chain seq x y z
N MET A 1 -11.57 -7.73 22.10
CA MET A 1 -11.74 -8.47 20.84
C MET A 1 -10.89 -7.77 19.80
N SER A 2 -9.87 -8.45 19.27
CA SER A 2 -9.02 -7.89 18.21
C SER A 2 -9.83 -7.87 16.91
N ALA A 3 -10.05 -6.69 16.32
CA ALA A 3 -10.63 -6.61 14.98
C ALA A 3 -9.68 -7.34 14.01
N SER A 4 -10.10 -8.42 13.40
CA SER A 4 -9.30 -9.12 12.40
C SER A 4 -9.25 -8.29 11.12
N ALA A 5 -8.17 -8.41 10.31
CA ALA A 5 -8.14 -7.82 8.99
C ALA A 5 -9.25 -8.43 8.12
N SER A 6 -9.93 -7.58 7.35
CA SER A 6 -10.98 -8.02 6.43
C SER A 6 -10.36 -8.44 5.09
N ARG A 7 -10.86 -9.52 4.49
CA ARG A 7 -10.51 -9.90 3.12
C ARG A 7 -11.44 -9.21 2.12
N LEU A 8 -10.86 -8.78 1.00
CA LEU A 8 -11.66 -8.21 -0.09
C LEU A 8 -12.59 -9.25 -0.72
N PRO A 9 -13.83 -8.89 -1.07
CA PRO A 9 -14.66 -9.72 -1.93
C PRO A 9 -14.05 -9.85 -3.33
N GLY A 10 -14.24 -11.00 -3.99
CA GLY A 10 -13.79 -11.21 -5.37
C GLY A 10 -12.47 -11.97 -5.52
N GLY A 11 -11.80 -12.33 -4.42
CA GLY A 11 -10.57 -13.14 -4.46
C GLY A 11 -9.34 -12.37 -4.94
N CYS A 12 -8.22 -13.07 -5.07
CA CYS A 12 -6.96 -12.55 -5.58
C CYS A 12 -6.82 -12.96 -7.06
N ARG A 13 -6.52 -12.01 -7.96
CA ARG A 13 -6.23 -12.29 -9.37
C ARG A 13 -4.86 -12.94 -9.55
N HIS A 14 -3.96 -12.67 -8.61
CA HIS A 14 -2.56 -13.08 -8.62
C HIS A 14 -2.19 -13.89 -7.39
N PRO A 15 -2.71 -15.13 -7.25
CA PRO A 15 -2.41 -15.97 -6.09
C PRO A 15 -0.92 -16.28 -5.97
N GLU A 16 -0.17 -16.31 -7.08
CA GLU A 16 1.28 -16.47 -7.10
C GLU A 16 2.00 -15.30 -6.40
N TRP A 17 1.55 -14.05 -6.58
CA TRP A 17 2.10 -12.90 -5.87
C TRP A 17 1.74 -12.93 -4.39
N GLN A 18 0.52 -13.33 -4.08
CA GLN A 18 0.13 -13.51 -2.68
C GLN A 18 1.05 -14.51 -1.97
N ILE A 19 1.25 -15.69 -2.57
CA ILE A 19 2.13 -16.73 -2.03
C ILE A 19 3.56 -16.20 -1.86
N HIS A 20 4.09 -15.51 -2.88
CA HIS A 20 5.43 -14.94 -2.86
C HIS A 20 5.61 -13.96 -1.70
N TRP A 21 4.70 -12.98 -1.54
CA TRP A 21 4.82 -11.98 -0.50
C TRP A 21 4.55 -12.54 0.91
N GLU A 22 3.62 -13.49 1.04
CA GLU A 22 3.43 -14.23 2.30
C GLU A 22 4.74 -14.91 2.73
N GLN A 23 5.43 -15.59 1.79
CA GLN A 23 6.70 -16.25 2.08
C GLN A 23 7.80 -15.25 2.46
N ILE A 24 7.95 -14.15 1.73
CA ILE A 24 8.92 -13.12 2.04
C ILE A 24 8.73 -12.57 3.45
N TYR A 25 7.50 -12.25 3.81
CA TYR A 25 7.19 -11.73 5.13
C TYR A 25 7.17 -12.81 6.22
N ALA A 26 7.05 -14.11 5.88
CA ALA A 26 7.27 -15.19 6.85
C ALA A 26 8.75 -15.33 7.21
N ASP A 27 9.63 -15.30 6.20
CA ASP A 27 11.04 -15.67 6.35
C ASP A 27 11.94 -14.51 6.79
N ARG A 28 11.54 -13.25 6.57
CA ARG A 28 12.40 -12.09 6.81
C ARG A 28 11.81 -11.14 7.84
N ASP A 29 12.69 -10.58 8.67
CA ASP A 29 12.32 -9.44 9.50
C ASP A 29 12.03 -8.23 8.59
N PRO A 30 10.89 -7.55 8.75
CA PRO A 30 10.58 -6.34 7.99
C PRO A 30 11.63 -5.24 8.09
N ALA A 31 12.42 -5.19 9.15
CA ALA A 31 13.44 -4.17 9.35
C ALA A 31 14.72 -4.39 8.51
N VAL A 32 14.90 -5.58 7.93
CA VAL A 32 16.12 -5.91 7.15
C VAL A 32 15.89 -5.94 5.64
N VAL A 33 14.65 -5.73 5.17
CA VAL A 33 14.38 -5.69 3.73
C VAL A 33 14.80 -4.36 3.12
N SER A 34 15.23 -4.38 1.85
CA SER A 34 15.82 -3.19 1.19
C SER A 34 14.87 -2.00 1.05
N TRP A 35 13.56 -2.22 1.08
CA TRP A 35 12.55 -1.16 1.00
C TRP A 35 12.07 -0.65 2.37
N TYR A 36 12.63 -1.20 3.46
CA TYR A 36 12.29 -0.74 4.80
C TYR A 36 12.76 0.71 5.03
N GLN A 37 11.88 1.50 5.58
CA GLN A 37 12.17 2.86 6.05
C GLN A 37 11.64 3.02 7.47
N ALA A 38 12.54 3.27 8.41
CA ALA A 38 12.14 3.58 9.79
C ALA A 38 11.30 4.86 9.86
N HIS A 39 11.62 5.83 9.01
CA HIS A 39 10.89 7.07 8.77
C HIS A 39 10.70 7.27 7.27
N PRO A 40 9.50 7.07 6.71
CA PRO A 40 9.23 7.20 5.28
C PRO A 40 9.02 8.68 4.88
N GLU A 41 10.08 9.45 4.95
CA GLU A 41 10.08 10.92 4.85
C GLU A 41 9.44 11.41 3.55
N HIS A 42 9.82 10.83 2.41
CA HIS A 42 9.25 11.23 1.11
C HIS A 42 7.74 11.00 1.04
N SER A 43 7.25 9.84 1.52
CA SER A 43 5.82 9.57 1.55
C SER A 43 5.07 10.55 2.46
N LEU A 44 5.64 10.86 3.62
CA LEU A 44 5.04 11.81 4.56
C LEU A 44 5.01 13.22 3.98
N SER A 45 6.10 13.67 3.36
CA SER A 45 6.17 14.99 2.70
C SER A 45 5.15 15.10 1.57
N LEU A 46 5.06 14.09 0.68
CA LEU A 46 4.10 14.09 -0.42
C LEU A 46 2.64 14.10 0.07
N ILE A 47 2.34 13.40 1.17
CA ILE A 47 1.01 13.44 1.77
C ILE A 47 0.73 14.82 2.38
N ASP A 48 1.69 15.44 3.05
CA ASP A 48 1.56 16.79 3.61
C ASP A 48 1.37 17.83 2.50
N ASP A 49 2.12 17.73 1.42
CA ASP A 49 2.04 18.60 0.23
C ASP A 49 0.67 18.55 -0.47
N THR A 50 -0.13 17.50 -0.25
CA THR A 50 -1.52 17.45 -0.73
C THR A 50 -2.41 18.49 -0.05
N GLY A 51 -2.03 18.99 1.11
CA GLY A 51 -2.80 19.95 1.91
C GLY A 51 -4.05 19.37 2.56
N ILE A 52 -4.18 18.05 2.61
CA ILE A 52 -5.35 17.40 3.25
C ILE A 52 -5.33 17.54 4.76
N GLY A 53 -6.51 17.67 5.36
CA GLY A 53 -6.65 17.68 6.82
C GLY A 53 -6.60 16.29 7.47
N SER A 54 -6.47 16.23 8.78
CA SER A 54 -6.38 14.98 9.56
C SER A 54 -7.62 14.08 9.49
N THR A 55 -8.73 14.57 8.96
CA THR A 55 -9.96 13.82 8.73
C THR A 55 -10.05 13.20 7.35
N ALA A 56 -9.09 13.49 6.47
CA ALA A 56 -9.03 12.91 5.13
C ALA A 56 -8.87 11.38 5.20
N ARG A 57 -9.43 10.71 4.22
CA ARG A 57 -9.37 9.25 4.08
C ARG A 57 -8.15 8.90 3.22
N ILE A 58 -7.20 8.19 3.79
CA ILE A 58 -5.95 7.77 3.12
C ILE A 58 -5.96 6.26 2.96
N LEU A 59 -5.71 5.78 1.74
CA LEU A 59 -5.40 4.39 1.44
C LEU A 59 -3.90 4.25 1.20
N ASP A 60 -3.25 3.38 1.96
CA ASP A 60 -1.85 2.96 1.77
C ASP A 60 -1.84 1.57 1.11
N VAL A 61 -1.52 1.53 -0.18
CA VAL A 61 -1.49 0.32 -1.02
C VAL A 61 -0.14 -0.36 -0.87
N GLY A 62 -0.15 -1.67 -0.58
CA GLY A 62 1.06 -2.42 -0.25
C GLY A 62 1.70 -1.96 1.05
N GLY A 63 0.93 -1.27 1.90
CA GLY A 63 1.44 -0.67 3.14
C GLY A 63 1.81 -1.67 4.23
N GLY A 64 1.39 -2.92 4.12
CA GLY A 64 1.57 -4.05 5.02
C GLY A 64 2.48 -3.80 6.23
N ALA A 65 3.76 -4.16 6.11
CA ALA A 65 4.73 -4.00 7.19
C ALA A 65 5.38 -2.60 7.28
N SER A 66 5.01 -1.66 6.39
CA SER A 66 5.51 -0.28 6.36
C SER A 66 5.26 0.45 7.69
N LYS A 67 6.11 1.42 7.98
CA LYS A 67 5.95 2.34 9.11
C LYS A 67 5.16 3.60 8.79
N LEU A 68 4.68 3.77 7.55
CA LEU A 68 3.94 4.97 7.16
C LEU A 68 2.71 5.18 8.04
N VAL A 69 1.93 4.14 8.26
CA VAL A 69 0.72 4.18 9.09
C VAL A 69 1.01 4.61 10.55
N ASP A 70 2.16 4.20 11.11
CA ASP A 70 2.60 4.59 12.47
C ASP A 70 2.79 6.11 12.56
N HIS A 71 3.43 6.70 11.55
CA HIS A 71 3.70 8.13 11.47
C HIS A 71 2.44 8.94 11.18
N LEU A 72 1.58 8.47 10.27
CA LEU A 72 0.30 9.12 9.97
C LEU A 72 -0.60 9.17 11.21
N LEU A 73 -0.69 8.08 11.98
CA LEU A 73 -1.40 8.08 13.26
C LEU A 73 -0.81 9.08 14.26
N THR A 74 0.53 9.20 14.28
CA THR A 74 1.22 10.14 15.17
C THR A 74 1.00 11.59 14.73
N ALA A 75 0.92 11.84 13.42
CA ALA A 75 0.56 13.15 12.85
C ALA A 75 -0.94 13.50 13.03
N GLY A 76 -1.75 12.58 13.58
CA GLY A 76 -3.15 12.84 13.93
C GLY A 76 -4.17 12.46 12.87
N TYR A 77 -3.77 11.80 11.77
CA TYR A 77 -4.70 11.26 10.79
C TYR A 77 -5.58 10.17 11.41
N ARG A 78 -6.88 10.16 11.08
CA ARG A 78 -7.89 9.32 11.75
C ARG A 78 -8.54 8.28 10.83
N ASN A 79 -8.53 8.50 9.53
CA ASN A 79 -9.24 7.66 8.56
C ASN A 79 -8.23 6.94 7.65
N LEU A 80 -7.45 6.05 8.25
CA LEU A 80 -6.40 5.30 7.58
C LEU A 80 -6.87 3.91 7.20
N THR A 81 -6.61 3.51 5.96
CA THR A 81 -6.79 2.15 5.47
C THR A 81 -5.47 1.65 4.91
N VAL A 82 -5.06 0.45 5.28
CA VAL A 82 -3.91 -0.25 4.72
C VAL A 82 -4.42 -1.45 3.94
N LEU A 83 -4.05 -1.53 2.67
CA LEU A 83 -4.32 -2.65 1.78
C LEU A 83 -3.01 -3.37 1.48
N ASP A 84 -2.97 -4.68 1.67
CA ASP A 84 -1.84 -5.51 1.25
C ASP A 84 -2.33 -6.87 0.78
N ILE A 85 -1.61 -7.46 -0.17
CA ILE A 85 -1.93 -8.80 -0.69
C ILE A 85 -1.54 -9.91 0.32
N ALA A 86 -0.51 -9.65 1.17
CA ALA A 86 -0.01 -10.57 2.16
C ALA A 86 -0.64 -10.31 3.55
N ALA A 87 -1.37 -11.27 4.07
CA ALA A 87 -1.99 -11.16 5.39
C ALA A 87 -0.94 -11.07 6.51
N ILE A 88 0.19 -11.77 6.36
CA ILE A 88 1.26 -11.77 7.35
C ILE A 88 1.92 -10.39 7.51
N SER A 89 2.04 -9.61 6.44
CA SER A 89 2.59 -8.24 6.49
C SER A 89 1.69 -7.33 7.33
N ILE A 90 0.39 -7.41 7.12
CA ILE A 90 -0.63 -6.68 7.88
C ILE A 90 -0.60 -7.09 9.36
N GLU A 91 -0.55 -8.39 9.64
CA GLU A 91 -0.53 -8.88 11.03
C GLU A 91 0.71 -8.38 11.79
N ARG A 92 1.88 -8.32 11.13
CA ARG A 92 3.10 -7.74 11.70
C ARG A 92 2.95 -6.26 12.05
N ALA A 93 2.32 -5.46 11.15
CA ALA A 93 2.05 -4.05 11.42
C ALA A 93 1.07 -3.88 12.61
N ARG A 94 0.03 -4.72 12.66
CA ARG A 94 -0.95 -4.71 13.75
C ARG A 94 -0.33 -5.06 15.10
N LEU A 95 0.52 -6.09 15.15
CA LEU A 95 1.25 -6.48 16.36
C LEU A 95 2.18 -5.34 16.82
N ARG A 96 2.89 -4.70 15.88
CA ARG A 96 3.76 -3.55 16.18
C ARG A 96 3.00 -2.37 16.75
N LEU A 97 1.84 -2.03 16.20
CA LEU A 97 1.01 -0.91 16.64
C LEU A 97 0.26 -1.18 17.96
N GLY A 98 0.04 -2.46 18.32
CA GLY A 98 -0.71 -2.84 19.51
C GLY A 98 -2.12 -2.26 19.51
N GLU A 99 -2.51 -1.57 20.58
CA GLU A 99 -3.84 -0.96 20.71
C GLU A 99 -4.14 0.08 19.61
N ARG A 100 -3.11 0.77 19.08
CA ARG A 100 -3.29 1.75 18.01
C ARG A 100 -3.76 1.12 16.69
N ALA A 101 -3.53 -0.18 16.48
CA ALA A 101 -4.01 -0.89 15.31
C ALA A 101 -5.54 -0.83 15.15
N LYS A 102 -6.28 -0.62 16.23
CA LYS A 102 -7.75 -0.45 16.21
C LYS A 102 -8.21 0.84 15.52
N GLN A 103 -7.31 1.78 15.31
CA GLN A 103 -7.58 3.06 14.64
C GLN A 103 -7.40 2.99 13.12
N VAL A 104 -6.99 1.84 12.60
CA VAL A 104 -6.70 1.62 11.18
C VAL A 104 -7.62 0.53 10.63
N ASN A 105 -8.11 0.75 9.42
CA ASN A 105 -8.82 -0.27 8.67
C ASN A 105 -7.81 -1.14 7.90
N TRP A 106 -7.84 -2.44 8.12
CA TRP A 106 -6.89 -3.40 7.54
C TRP A 106 -7.58 -4.29 6.52
N LEU A 107 -7.10 -4.26 5.28
CA LEU A 107 -7.65 -5.02 4.17
C LEU A 107 -6.60 -5.96 3.58
N VAL A 108 -6.94 -7.23 3.45
CA VAL A 108 -6.13 -8.21 2.71
C VAL A 108 -6.76 -8.40 1.35
N GLY A 109 -6.01 -8.11 0.29
CA GLY A 109 -6.50 -8.29 -1.07
C GLY A 109 -5.58 -7.76 -2.14
N ASP A 110 -5.97 -8.06 -3.37
CA ASP A 110 -5.27 -7.65 -4.58
C ASP A 110 -5.78 -6.27 -5.03
N VAL A 111 -4.88 -5.33 -5.21
CA VAL A 111 -5.18 -3.96 -5.63
C VAL A 111 -5.81 -3.90 -7.02
N THR A 112 -5.50 -4.85 -7.90
CA THR A 112 -6.07 -4.92 -9.26
C THR A 112 -7.55 -5.33 -9.26
N ASN A 113 -8.08 -5.72 -8.11
CA ASN A 113 -9.49 -6.08 -7.89
C ASN A 113 -10.11 -5.33 -6.71
N PHE A 114 -9.51 -4.18 -6.37
CA PHE A 114 -9.95 -3.39 -5.23
C PHE A 114 -11.22 -2.61 -5.54
N THR A 115 -12.19 -2.70 -4.63
CA THR A 115 -13.41 -1.89 -4.65
C THR A 115 -13.72 -1.37 -3.25
N THR A 116 -14.34 -0.22 -3.16
CA THR A 116 -14.71 0.39 -1.89
C THR A 116 -16.06 1.11 -2.00
N PRO A 117 -16.94 1.02 -0.98
CA PRO A 117 -18.17 1.80 -0.95
C PRO A 117 -17.94 3.26 -0.56
N GLN A 118 -16.76 3.59 -0.05
CA GLN A 118 -16.43 4.92 0.43
C GLN A 118 -15.08 5.34 -0.16
N PRO A 119 -15.05 6.33 -1.06
CA PRO A 119 -13.83 6.74 -1.74
C PRO A 119 -12.82 7.39 -0.78
N PHE A 120 -11.56 7.45 -1.20
CA PHE A 120 -10.44 8.03 -0.49
C PHE A 120 -10.07 9.40 -1.04
N ASP A 121 -9.51 10.27 -0.19
CA ASP A 121 -8.98 11.57 -0.60
C ASP A 121 -7.53 11.43 -1.11
N VAL A 122 -6.79 10.45 -0.58
CA VAL A 122 -5.44 10.11 -1.03
C VAL A 122 -5.32 8.60 -1.25
N TRP A 123 -4.79 8.24 -2.41
CA TRP A 123 -4.26 6.94 -2.77
C TRP A 123 -2.74 7.02 -2.72
N HIS A 124 -2.13 6.32 -1.79
CA HIS A 124 -0.67 6.23 -1.67
C HIS A 124 -0.21 4.84 -2.05
N ASP A 125 0.74 4.75 -2.94
CA ASP A 125 1.42 3.52 -3.35
C ASP A 125 2.93 3.78 -3.39
N ARG A 126 3.66 3.03 -2.59
CA ARG A 126 5.10 3.02 -2.65
C ARG A 126 5.58 1.60 -2.94
N ALA A 127 5.96 1.39 -4.22
CA ALA A 127 6.55 0.16 -4.72
C ALA A 127 5.57 -1.03 -4.86
N VAL A 128 4.31 -0.80 -5.26
CA VAL A 128 3.39 -1.86 -5.73
C VAL A 128 3.17 -1.77 -7.23
N PHE A 129 2.86 -0.58 -7.76
CA PHE A 129 2.55 -0.39 -9.17
C PHE A 129 3.64 -0.92 -10.12
N HIS A 130 4.90 -0.81 -9.75
CA HIS A 130 6.01 -1.27 -10.58
C HIS A 130 6.10 -2.81 -10.76
N PHE A 131 5.44 -3.61 -9.90
CA PHE A 131 5.35 -5.06 -10.08
C PHE A 131 4.32 -5.47 -11.15
N LEU A 132 3.45 -4.56 -11.57
CA LEU A 132 2.45 -4.80 -12.59
C LEU A 132 3.10 -4.75 -14.00
N THR A 133 3.84 -5.78 -14.36
CA THR A 133 4.58 -5.86 -15.63
C THR A 133 3.67 -6.06 -16.83
N ASN A 134 2.46 -6.60 -16.62
CA ASN A 134 1.44 -6.81 -17.63
C ASN A 134 0.59 -5.53 -17.81
N GLU A 135 0.32 -5.14 -19.04
CA GLU A 135 -0.50 -3.95 -19.36
C GLU A 135 -1.93 -4.05 -18.84
N GLN A 136 -2.52 -5.24 -18.89
CA GLN A 136 -3.88 -5.46 -18.41
C GLN A 136 -3.98 -5.27 -16.89
N ASP A 137 -2.97 -5.69 -16.14
CA ASP A 137 -2.94 -5.51 -14.69
C ASP A 137 -2.77 -4.05 -14.30
N ARG A 138 -1.96 -3.28 -15.07
CA ARG A 138 -1.88 -1.84 -14.91
C ARG A 138 -3.22 -1.15 -15.18
N ALA A 139 -3.93 -1.59 -16.22
CA ALA A 139 -5.27 -1.07 -16.51
C ALA A 139 -6.25 -1.35 -15.36
N PHE A 140 -6.27 -2.55 -14.80
CA PHE A 140 -7.09 -2.89 -13.64
C PHE A 140 -6.72 -2.08 -12.40
N TYR A 141 -5.42 -1.88 -12.16
CA TYR A 141 -4.96 -1.01 -11.07
C TYR A 141 -5.47 0.42 -11.21
N VAL A 142 -5.31 1.01 -12.41
CA VAL A 142 -5.78 2.37 -12.70
C VAL A 142 -7.30 2.46 -12.54
N GLU A 143 -8.05 1.48 -13.03
CA GLU A 143 -9.51 1.41 -12.85
C GLU A 143 -9.89 1.36 -11.37
N SER A 144 -9.24 0.49 -10.58
CA SER A 144 -9.45 0.39 -9.13
C SER A 144 -9.15 1.71 -8.42
N MET A 145 -8.04 2.36 -8.77
CA MET A 145 -7.63 3.64 -8.20
C MET A 145 -8.65 4.75 -8.52
N LEU A 146 -9.03 4.89 -9.80
CA LEU A 146 -9.98 5.94 -10.22
C LEU A 146 -11.37 5.76 -9.60
N ASN A 147 -11.83 4.52 -9.43
CA ASN A 147 -13.10 4.21 -8.79
C ASN A 147 -13.06 4.38 -7.26
N ALA A 148 -11.86 4.32 -6.67
CA ALA A 148 -11.66 4.44 -5.23
C ALA A 148 -11.31 5.86 -4.77
N LEU A 149 -10.96 6.77 -5.67
CA LEU A 149 -10.65 8.17 -5.33
C LEU A 149 -11.91 9.04 -5.33
N THR A 150 -11.96 10.00 -4.43
CA THR A 150 -12.93 11.09 -4.47
C THR A 150 -12.67 11.97 -5.70
N ARG A 151 -13.69 12.69 -6.15
CA ARG A 151 -13.46 13.72 -7.18
C ARG A 151 -12.51 14.80 -6.62
N GLY A 152 -11.36 14.98 -7.29
CA GLY A 152 -10.29 15.86 -6.82
C GLY A 152 -9.34 15.22 -5.80
N GLY A 153 -9.53 13.93 -5.50
CA GLY A 153 -8.58 13.15 -4.72
C GLY A 153 -7.23 13.02 -5.42
N GLN A 154 -6.19 12.73 -4.67
CA GLN A 154 -4.81 12.72 -5.15
C GLN A 154 -4.21 11.32 -5.09
N ALA A 155 -3.44 10.97 -6.13
CA ALA A 155 -2.66 9.73 -6.17
C ALA A 155 -1.17 10.04 -6.01
N ILE A 156 -0.52 9.36 -5.09
CA ILE A 156 0.92 9.36 -4.86
C ILE A 156 1.41 7.96 -5.23
N ILE A 157 2.16 7.84 -6.33
CA ILE A 157 2.68 6.55 -6.81
C ILE A 157 4.19 6.66 -6.95
N ALA A 158 4.92 5.89 -6.13
CA ALA A 158 6.37 5.85 -6.16
C ALA A 158 6.87 4.52 -6.72
N THR A 159 7.67 4.59 -7.78
CA THR A 159 8.21 3.45 -8.52
C THR A 159 9.73 3.54 -8.63
N PHE A 160 10.37 2.54 -9.22
CA PHE A 160 11.77 2.68 -9.63
C PHE A 160 11.87 3.55 -10.88
N SER A 161 12.89 4.42 -10.89
CA SER A 161 13.28 5.19 -12.07
C SER A 161 13.89 4.29 -13.15
N ASP A 162 14.02 4.82 -14.37
CA ASP A 162 14.68 4.16 -15.50
C ASP A 162 16.12 3.72 -15.21
N SER A 163 16.82 4.43 -14.32
CA SER A 163 18.16 4.08 -13.83
C SER A 163 18.17 3.13 -12.63
N GLY A 164 16.99 2.79 -12.09
CA GLY A 164 16.84 1.87 -10.96
C GLY A 164 17.01 0.40 -11.34
N PRO A 165 16.93 -0.52 -10.36
CA PRO A 165 17.03 -1.95 -10.61
C PRO A 165 15.86 -2.45 -11.47
N SER A 166 16.10 -3.47 -12.31
CA SER A 166 15.05 -4.13 -13.12
C SER A 166 14.33 -5.24 -12.37
N GLN A 167 14.77 -5.57 -11.16
CA GLN A 167 14.16 -6.58 -10.30
C GLN A 167 14.11 -6.09 -8.86
N CYS A 168 13.07 -6.49 -8.14
CA CYS A 168 12.95 -6.30 -6.72
C CYS A 168 12.51 -7.61 -6.08
N ASN A 169 13.32 -8.11 -5.14
CA ASN A 169 13.01 -9.32 -4.37
C ASN A 169 12.71 -10.56 -5.23
N GLY A 170 13.41 -10.70 -6.36
CA GLY A 170 13.26 -11.82 -7.29
C GLY A 170 12.14 -11.67 -8.31
N LEU A 171 11.36 -10.59 -8.23
CA LEU A 171 10.33 -10.25 -9.21
C LEU A 171 10.83 -9.17 -10.18
N GLU A 172 10.45 -9.28 -11.45
CA GLU A 172 10.66 -8.23 -12.43
C GLU A 172 9.82 -7.01 -12.10
N VAL A 173 10.33 -5.82 -12.43
CA VAL A 173 9.63 -4.56 -12.24
C VAL A 173 9.68 -3.69 -13.49
N VAL A 174 8.63 -2.91 -13.69
CA VAL A 174 8.63 -1.83 -14.67
C VAL A 174 9.30 -0.62 -14.04
N ARG A 175 10.18 0.03 -14.80
CA ARG A 175 10.85 1.27 -14.43
C ARG A 175 10.23 2.41 -15.21
N TYR A 176 10.14 3.57 -14.59
CA TYR A 176 9.46 4.73 -15.17
C TYR A 176 10.40 5.91 -15.25
N SER A 177 10.34 6.63 -16.36
CA SER A 177 11.00 7.92 -16.52
C SER A 177 10.07 9.06 -16.04
N PRO A 178 10.59 10.27 -15.73
CA PRO A 178 9.75 11.41 -15.38
C PRO A 178 8.81 11.87 -16.50
N ALA A 179 8.96 11.35 -17.72
CA ALA A 179 8.14 11.70 -18.87
C ALA A 179 6.96 10.72 -19.09
N GLU A 180 6.94 9.62 -18.37
CA GLU A 180 5.89 8.61 -18.40
C GLU A 180 4.89 8.74 -17.24
#